data_334eef4531398d05b9d52d2f49afa8f1
#
_entry.id   334eef4531398d05b9d52d2f49afa8f1
#
_cell.length_a   1.000
_cell.length_b   1.000
_cell.length_c   1.000
_cell.angle_alpha   90.00
_cell.angle_beta   90.00
_cell.angle_gamma   90.00
#
_symmetry.space_group_name_H-M   'P 1'
#
loop_
_entity.id
_entity.type
_entity.pdbx_description
1 polymer ?
#
loop_
_entity_poly.entity_id
_entity_poly.type
_entity_poly.pdbx_seq_one_letter_code
_entity_poly.pdbx_strand_id
1 'polypeptide(L)'
;NPVMDSHGKPKKEFRQFTDSPYPRIPDVRPLYNIPNIMASEKVIWVEGEKCADALNEIGYTATCTMGGAGMLSRKSASRFDFSPLRDKELIIWGDNDNAGRKVAELVQELALNAGARSVTTLTPPRGKPEGWDAVDAISESFDVQHFLNTTVKHTKRNINLLDDSLLVSRFEGQAPEQKFLVDGTFPLGVPIIFSAAGDAGKGMMTLDLAMKVASGQPLAESFGSTIGEFGNVVIFTAEDDESEMHRRIERLDPNNLRFSYRHELRVVSLPNVGGVFPILQDTRDGYSTSDEFDKLYEQILQMNDLKLIIFDPLASFVHADVNADPAAGAALTGLLAQIGTETGASVVMCHHMTKVKDDTIINTPEQARLLIRGTSALVDGVRCAFALWQVDEATGRRRCQDIGTEYERNRCFDGAVVKSNGPANRNIRHFVRNSYSGLLEDKTEEIKRLHSGTNREIKKDALFAWIATCEREGRALTQQSGADAIGQRLASDHDAPQVLQNLTQRSIDGIVRELIRESRIGKYSFTASGGRKWLGTTDGVMSQGEYEATTATDNV
;
A
#
# COMPACT_ATOMS: atom_id res chain seq x y z
N ASN A 1 47.51 11.67 48.28
CA ASN A 1 46.04 11.62 48.53
C ASN A 1 45.32 11.85 47.18
N PRO A 2 44.42 10.98 46.78
CA PRO A 2 43.69 11.20 45.54
C PRO A 2 42.85 12.48 45.64
N VAL A 3 42.85 13.27 44.57
CA VAL A 3 41.96 14.43 44.44
C VAL A 3 40.55 13.92 44.32
N MET A 4 39.65 14.39 45.19
CA MET A 4 38.25 13.98 45.18
C MET A 4 37.42 14.93 44.25
N ASP A 5 36.43 14.39 43.59
CA ASP A 5 35.46 15.18 42.83
C ASP A 5 34.42 15.84 43.74
N SER A 6 33.50 16.63 43.15
CA SER A 6 32.43 17.31 43.89
C SER A 6 31.43 16.37 44.58
N HIS A 7 31.50 15.06 44.34
CA HIS A 7 30.64 14.01 44.90
C HIS A 7 31.43 13.09 45.85
N GLY A 8 32.66 13.45 46.23
CA GLY A 8 33.50 12.71 47.18
C GLY A 8 34.09 11.41 46.61
N LYS A 9 34.13 11.23 45.32
CA LYS A 9 34.77 10.09 44.65
C LYS A 9 36.18 10.47 44.20
N PRO A 10 37.16 9.52 44.21
CA PRO A 10 38.50 9.79 43.67
C PRO A 10 38.41 10.24 42.21
N LYS A 11 38.95 11.43 41.93
CA LYS A 11 38.98 11.95 40.55
C LYS A 11 39.95 11.09 39.75
N LYS A 12 39.41 10.39 38.75
CA LYS A 12 40.23 9.62 37.80
C LYS A 12 40.97 10.60 36.90
N GLU A 13 42.29 10.53 36.89
CA GLU A 13 43.17 11.29 36.00
C GLU A 13 43.77 10.31 35.00
N PHE A 14 43.46 10.44 33.73
CA PHE A 14 44.06 9.67 32.65
C PHE A 14 45.23 10.45 32.07
N ARG A 15 46.45 9.89 32.13
CA ARG A 15 47.65 10.44 31.52
C ARG A 15 48.06 9.54 30.35
N GLN A 16 48.19 10.13 29.18
CA GLN A 16 48.75 9.45 28.03
C GLN A 16 50.26 9.49 28.10
N PHE A 17 50.91 8.33 27.93
CA PHE A 17 52.35 8.20 27.84
C PHE A 17 52.73 7.94 26.40
N THR A 18 53.80 8.55 25.94
CA THR A 18 54.47 8.25 24.67
C THR A 18 55.90 7.85 24.94
N ASP A 19 56.44 6.93 24.16
CA ASP A 19 57.88 6.53 24.23
C ASP A 19 58.79 7.61 23.65
N SER A 20 58.23 8.74 23.25
CA SER A 20 58.99 9.88 22.74
C SER A 20 59.59 10.70 23.88
N PRO A 21 60.84 11.17 23.78
CA PRO A 21 61.45 12.07 24.73
C PRO A 21 60.72 13.42 24.83
N TYR A 22 59.77 13.70 23.90
CA TYR A 22 58.89 14.86 23.92
C TYR A 22 57.43 14.39 23.93
N PRO A 23 56.84 14.16 25.10
CA PRO A 23 55.44 13.69 25.19
C PRO A 23 54.48 14.77 24.67
N ARG A 24 54.18 14.75 23.40
CA ARG A 24 53.13 15.56 22.77
C ARG A 24 52.05 14.65 22.26
N ILE A 25 50.82 14.97 22.63
CA ILE A 25 49.65 14.38 21.95
C ILE A 25 49.75 14.79 20.48
N PRO A 26 49.65 13.86 19.51
CA PRO A 26 49.69 14.20 18.09
C PRO A 26 48.63 15.24 17.75
N ASP A 27 48.95 16.19 16.87
CA ASP A 27 47.97 17.19 16.40
C ASP A 27 46.78 16.52 15.71
N VAL A 28 47.04 15.44 14.94
CA VAL A 28 46.05 14.52 14.38
C VAL A 28 46.11 13.21 15.16
N ARG A 29 45.00 12.87 15.79
CA ARG A 29 44.84 11.69 16.64
C ARG A 29 44.36 10.50 15.85
N PRO A 30 45.06 9.37 15.88
CA PRO A 30 44.62 8.16 15.23
C PRO A 30 43.43 7.54 15.98
N LEU A 31 42.71 6.67 15.29
CA LEU A 31 41.78 5.74 15.95
C LEU A 31 42.57 4.67 16.70
N TYR A 32 41.93 4.08 17.72
CA TYR A 32 42.47 2.94 18.43
C TYR A 32 42.54 1.70 17.54
N ASN A 33 43.57 0.85 17.72
CA ASN A 33 43.67 -0.46 17.05
C ASN A 33 43.74 -0.40 15.51
N ILE A 34 44.43 0.58 14.90
CA ILE A 34 44.58 0.73 13.44
C ILE A 34 45.04 -0.55 12.74
N PRO A 35 46.00 -1.35 13.21
CA PRO A 35 46.45 -2.55 12.51
C PRO A 35 45.30 -3.52 12.23
N ASN A 36 44.40 -3.75 13.18
CA ASN A 36 43.27 -4.64 13.02
C ASN A 36 42.16 -4.00 12.15
N ILE A 37 41.98 -2.67 12.24
CA ILE A 37 41.07 -1.96 11.32
C ILE A 37 41.51 -2.19 9.87
N MET A 38 42.78 -2.02 9.56
CA MET A 38 43.29 -2.18 8.20
C MET A 38 43.13 -3.60 7.66
N ALA A 39 43.18 -4.61 8.52
CA ALA A 39 43.03 -6.02 8.17
C ALA A 39 41.57 -6.49 8.02
N SER A 40 40.61 -5.68 8.45
CA SER A 40 39.20 -6.09 8.54
C SER A 40 38.32 -5.32 7.58
N GLU A 41 37.29 -5.99 7.06
CA GLU A 41 36.20 -5.37 6.25
C GLU A 41 35.15 -4.69 7.15
N LYS A 42 34.91 -5.26 8.35
CA LYS A 42 33.88 -4.82 9.30
C LYS A 42 34.50 -4.40 10.60
N VAL A 43 34.17 -3.20 11.07
CA VAL A 43 34.74 -2.57 12.27
C VAL A 43 33.62 -2.12 13.20
N ILE A 44 33.79 -2.30 14.50
CA ILE A 44 32.85 -1.80 15.51
C ILE A 44 33.47 -0.58 16.18
N TRP A 45 32.80 0.57 16.15
CA TRP A 45 33.20 1.73 16.95
C TRP A 45 32.47 1.72 18.28
N VAL A 46 33.19 1.97 19.37
CA VAL A 46 32.68 2.09 20.74
C VAL A 46 33.25 3.34 21.43
N GLU A 47 32.72 3.73 22.58
CA GLU A 47 33.09 5.00 23.21
C GLU A 47 34.45 5.03 23.84
N GLY A 48 35.00 3.90 24.25
CA GLY A 48 36.28 3.84 24.96
C GLY A 48 37.12 2.61 24.68
N GLU A 49 38.44 2.71 24.97
CA GLU A 49 39.40 1.65 24.73
C GLU A 49 39.01 0.34 25.45
N LYS A 50 38.46 0.45 26.69
CA LYS A 50 38.03 -0.72 27.47
C LYS A 50 36.95 -1.55 26.74
N CYS A 51 35.98 -0.86 26.14
CA CYS A 51 34.93 -1.52 25.35
C CYS A 51 35.51 -2.11 24.05
N ALA A 52 36.44 -1.40 23.42
CA ALA A 52 37.13 -1.89 22.22
C ALA A 52 37.93 -3.15 22.51
N ASP A 53 38.70 -3.17 23.61
CA ASP A 53 39.50 -4.34 24.04
C ASP A 53 38.60 -5.54 24.33
N ALA A 54 37.51 -5.35 25.07
CA ALA A 54 36.58 -6.43 25.40
C ALA A 54 35.95 -7.08 24.15
N LEU A 55 35.61 -6.29 23.14
CA LEU A 55 35.13 -6.83 21.86
C LEU A 55 36.23 -7.49 21.04
N ASN A 56 37.47 -6.94 21.06
CA ASN A 56 38.61 -7.53 20.38
C ASN A 56 38.99 -8.90 20.99
N GLU A 57 38.89 -9.06 22.30
CA GLU A 57 39.16 -10.33 23.02
C GLU A 57 38.19 -11.44 22.62
N ILE A 58 36.96 -11.12 22.28
CA ILE A 58 35.94 -12.09 21.79
C ILE A 58 35.91 -12.22 20.27
N GLY A 59 36.91 -11.68 19.56
CA GLY A 59 37.13 -11.93 18.12
C GLY A 59 36.49 -10.92 17.15
N TYR A 60 35.98 -9.79 17.63
CA TYR A 60 35.56 -8.69 16.79
C TYR A 60 36.68 -7.69 16.55
N THR A 61 36.63 -6.93 15.47
CA THR A 61 37.52 -5.79 15.28
C THR A 61 36.82 -4.53 15.78
N ALA A 62 37.25 -4.04 16.90
CA ALA A 62 36.71 -2.85 17.54
C ALA A 62 37.73 -1.73 17.68
N THR A 63 37.22 -0.50 17.63
CA THR A 63 37.98 0.76 17.71
C THR A 63 37.22 1.81 18.53
N CYS A 64 37.92 2.85 18.92
CA CYS A 64 37.35 4.05 19.48
C CYS A 64 38.21 5.27 19.11
N THR A 65 37.78 6.47 19.47
CA THR A 65 38.63 7.67 19.41
C THR A 65 39.64 7.68 20.56
N MET A 66 40.85 8.07 20.27
CA MET A 66 41.90 8.19 21.30
C MET A 66 41.45 9.09 22.47
N GLY A 67 41.44 8.56 23.67
CA GLY A 67 40.99 9.25 24.89
C GLY A 67 39.48 9.20 25.11
N GLY A 68 38.79 8.33 24.38
CA GLY A 68 37.35 8.06 24.51
C GLY A 68 36.46 9.12 23.87
N ALA A 69 35.14 8.82 23.88
CA ALA A 69 34.12 9.68 23.30
C ALA A 69 34.06 11.11 23.85
N GLY A 70 34.41 11.30 25.13
CA GLY A 70 34.43 12.62 25.76
C GLY A 70 35.40 13.63 25.12
N MET A 71 36.39 13.15 24.35
CA MET A 71 37.35 14.01 23.61
C MET A 71 36.84 14.40 22.22
N LEU A 72 35.82 13.73 21.72
CA LEU A 72 35.24 13.97 20.39
C LEU A 72 34.08 14.96 20.50
N SER A 73 34.15 16.04 19.76
CA SER A 73 33.11 17.04 19.62
C SER A 73 33.21 17.67 18.24
N ARG A 74 32.18 18.36 17.75
CA ARG A 74 32.23 19.08 16.46
C ARG A 74 33.43 20.06 16.39
N LYS A 75 33.85 20.64 17.51
CA LYS A 75 35.02 21.55 17.58
C LYS A 75 36.36 20.83 17.51
N SER A 76 36.43 19.59 17.97
CA SER A 76 37.66 18.78 17.99
C SER A 76 37.72 17.74 16.88
N ALA A 77 36.64 17.57 16.09
CA ALA A 77 36.49 16.54 15.07
C ALA A 77 37.66 16.52 14.06
N SER A 78 38.11 17.69 13.60
CA SER A 78 39.26 17.82 12.68
C SER A 78 40.58 17.32 13.20
N ARG A 79 40.68 17.02 14.51
CA ARG A 79 41.89 16.46 15.14
C ARG A 79 41.91 14.93 15.14
N PHE A 80 40.88 14.27 14.64
CA PHE A 80 40.81 12.81 14.59
C PHE A 80 40.86 12.32 13.15
N ASP A 81 41.71 11.30 12.92
CA ASP A 81 41.84 10.68 11.60
C ASP A 81 40.90 9.46 11.49
N PHE A 82 39.84 9.62 10.73
CA PHE A 82 38.88 8.57 10.41
C PHE A 82 39.22 7.86 9.08
N SER A 83 40.32 8.25 8.39
CA SER A 83 40.69 7.66 7.09
C SER A 83 40.91 6.14 7.11
N PRO A 84 41.33 5.49 8.23
CA PRO A 84 41.41 4.03 8.29
C PRO A 84 40.06 3.30 8.09
N LEU A 85 38.93 4.00 8.22
CA LEU A 85 37.59 3.45 8.01
C LEU A 85 37.14 3.52 6.54
N ARG A 86 37.94 4.05 5.62
CA ARG A 86 37.65 4.08 4.19
C ARG A 86 37.36 2.67 3.67
N ASP A 87 36.26 2.55 2.90
CA ASP A 87 35.78 1.31 2.30
C ASP A 87 35.39 0.20 3.31
N LYS A 88 35.32 0.51 4.61
CA LYS A 88 34.92 -0.42 5.67
C LYS A 88 33.41 -0.34 5.96
N GLU A 89 32.86 -1.42 6.49
CA GLU A 89 31.56 -1.43 7.13
C GLU A 89 31.76 -1.08 8.61
N LEU A 90 31.21 0.06 9.03
CA LEU A 90 31.29 0.49 10.41
C LEU A 90 30.00 0.20 11.15
N ILE A 91 30.09 -0.44 12.30
CA ILE A 91 28.99 -0.54 13.27
C ILE A 91 29.31 0.38 14.44
N ILE A 92 28.43 1.28 14.80
CA ILE A 92 28.57 2.15 15.97
C ILE A 92 27.74 1.57 17.11
N TRP A 93 28.40 1.25 18.20
CA TRP A 93 27.82 0.83 19.46
C TRP A 93 28.14 1.84 20.53
N GLY A 94 27.30 2.87 20.67
CA GLY A 94 27.44 3.89 21.72
C GLY A 94 26.85 3.43 23.05
N ASP A 95 27.19 4.13 24.13
CA ASP A 95 26.60 3.90 25.43
C ASP A 95 25.10 4.23 25.44
N ASN A 96 24.34 3.56 26.30
CA ASN A 96 22.88 3.75 26.38
C ASN A 96 22.53 5.04 27.14
N ASP A 97 22.96 6.19 26.62
CA ASP A 97 22.59 7.49 27.16
C ASP A 97 22.48 8.59 26.07
N ASN A 98 22.11 9.81 26.48
CA ASN A 98 21.97 10.93 25.55
C ASN A 98 23.31 11.44 25.00
N ALA A 99 24.42 11.27 25.75
CA ALA A 99 25.73 11.67 25.30
C ALA A 99 26.23 10.71 24.22
N GLY A 100 26.08 9.41 24.47
CA GLY A 100 26.42 8.34 23.52
C GLY A 100 25.70 8.48 22.19
N ARG A 101 24.42 8.78 22.20
CA ARG A 101 23.64 9.03 20.95
C ARG A 101 24.22 10.19 20.14
N LYS A 102 24.53 11.34 20.78
CA LYS A 102 25.10 12.50 20.07
C LYS A 102 26.49 12.22 19.52
N VAL A 103 27.31 11.45 20.25
CA VAL A 103 28.64 11.05 19.78
C VAL A 103 28.51 10.06 18.62
N ALA A 104 27.60 9.10 18.69
CA ALA A 104 27.31 8.15 17.61
C ALA A 104 26.93 8.86 16.30
N GLU A 105 26.07 9.88 16.36
CA GLU A 105 25.72 10.71 15.19
C GLU A 105 26.93 11.41 14.58
N LEU A 106 27.81 11.98 15.45
CA LEU A 106 29.01 12.65 14.97
C LEU A 106 30.00 11.66 14.35
N VAL A 107 30.18 10.49 14.95
CA VAL A 107 31.05 9.42 14.41
C VAL A 107 30.50 8.93 13.08
N GLN A 108 29.19 8.78 12.94
CA GLN A 108 28.55 8.41 11.67
C GLN A 108 28.87 9.43 10.57
N GLU A 109 28.74 10.73 10.86
CA GLU A 109 29.08 11.81 9.93
C GLU A 109 30.57 11.75 9.52
N LEU A 110 31.46 11.65 10.49
CA LEU A 110 32.93 11.63 10.26
C LEU A 110 33.36 10.39 9.47
N ALA A 111 32.84 9.22 9.80
CA ALA A 111 33.17 7.98 9.11
C ALA A 111 32.70 8.00 7.66
N LEU A 112 31.48 8.47 7.40
CA LEU A 112 30.98 8.63 6.02
C LEU A 112 31.81 9.63 5.22
N ASN A 113 32.19 10.77 5.83
CA ASN A 113 33.05 11.77 5.20
C ASN A 113 34.46 11.23 4.92
N ALA A 114 34.95 10.30 5.74
CA ALA A 114 36.23 9.61 5.52
C ALA A 114 36.15 8.51 4.45
N GLY A 115 34.96 8.19 3.94
CA GLY A 115 34.75 7.21 2.88
C GLY A 115 34.38 5.82 3.37
N ALA A 116 33.85 5.66 4.58
CA ALA A 116 33.30 4.37 5.02
C ALA A 116 32.21 3.89 4.03
N ARG A 117 32.21 2.59 3.73
CA ARG A 117 31.25 1.98 2.77
C ARG A 117 29.82 2.07 3.29
N SER A 118 29.66 1.76 4.55
CA SER A 118 28.39 1.89 5.28
C SER A 118 28.64 2.14 6.76
N VAL A 119 27.72 2.85 7.39
CA VAL A 119 27.75 3.08 8.85
C VAL A 119 26.39 2.69 9.41
N THR A 120 26.42 1.77 10.35
CA THR A 120 25.24 1.26 11.06
C THR A 120 25.32 1.65 12.51
N THR A 121 24.34 2.36 13.04
CA THR A 121 24.25 2.68 14.47
C THR A 121 23.32 1.67 15.15
N LEU A 122 23.81 1.05 16.24
CA LEU A 122 23.02 0.12 17.02
C LEU A 122 22.16 0.85 18.05
N THR A 123 20.96 0.36 18.26
CA THR A 123 20.09 0.79 19.35
C THR A 123 20.19 -0.22 20.50
N PRO A 124 20.54 0.19 21.72
CA PRO A 124 20.59 -0.70 22.87
C PRO A 124 19.24 -1.38 23.12
N PRO A 125 19.21 -2.64 23.59
CA PRO A 125 17.98 -3.36 23.87
C PRO A 125 17.14 -2.69 24.96
N ARG A 126 15.81 -2.78 24.85
CA ARG A 126 14.90 -2.25 25.87
C ARG A 126 15.18 -2.84 27.25
N GLY A 127 15.11 -1.99 28.28
CA GLY A 127 15.29 -2.39 29.67
C GLY A 127 16.75 -2.42 30.13
N LYS A 128 17.72 -2.12 29.28
CA LYS A 128 19.10 -1.94 29.68
C LYS A 128 19.27 -0.61 30.43
N PRO A 129 20.10 -0.56 31.49
CA PRO A 129 20.30 0.66 32.27
C PRO A 129 20.97 1.78 31.47
N GLU A 130 20.83 3.00 31.95
CA GLU A 130 21.57 4.16 31.41
C GLU A 130 23.09 3.90 31.51
N GLY A 131 23.82 4.22 30.44
CA GLY A 131 25.27 3.97 30.33
C GLY A 131 25.63 2.51 30.03
N TRP A 132 24.68 1.61 29.73
CA TRP A 132 24.98 0.23 29.33
C TRP A 132 25.85 0.21 28.06
N ASP A 133 26.98 -0.50 28.14
CA ASP A 133 27.98 -0.55 27.09
C ASP A 133 28.35 -1.99 26.66
N ALA A 134 29.36 -2.12 25.78
CA ALA A 134 29.83 -3.42 25.31
C ALA A 134 30.47 -4.28 26.41
N VAL A 135 31.10 -3.68 27.43
CA VAL A 135 31.68 -4.40 28.58
C VAL A 135 30.58 -4.98 29.45
N ASP A 136 29.53 -4.20 29.69
CA ASP A 136 28.36 -4.66 30.43
C ASP A 136 27.70 -5.86 29.70
N ALA A 137 27.50 -5.73 28.40
CA ALA A 137 26.94 -6.82 27.56
C ALA A 137 27.76 -8.11 27.70
N ILE A 138 29.08 -8.04 27.57
CA ILE A 138 29.97 -9.21 27.69
C ILE A 138 29.91 -9.79 29.10
N SER A 139 29.97 -8.93 30.14
CA SER A 139 29.94 -9.36 31.53
C SER A 139 28.64 -10.06 31.94
N GLU A 140 27.53 -9.68 31.34
CA GLU A 140 26.20 -10.31 31.52
C GLU A 140 26.02 -11.58 30.69
N SER A 141 27.00 -12.02 29.90
CA SER A 141 26.90 -13.10 28.93
C SER A 141 25.78 -12.84 27.89
N PHE A 142 25.58 -11.58 27.52
CA PHE A 142 24.62 -11.18 26.52
C PHE A 142 25.04 -11.68 25.13
N ASP A 143 24.09 -12.10 24.30
CA ASP A 143 24.38 -12.60 22.96
C ASP A 143 24.77 -11.45 22.02
N VAL A 144 26.05 -11.07 22.06
CA VAL A 144 26.64 -10.00 21.24
C VAL A 144 26.49 -10.31 19.76
N GLN A 145 26.65 -11.58 19.34
CA GLN A 145 26.53 -11.96 17.93
C GLN A 145 25.11 -11.75 17.42
N HIS A 146 24.12 -12.20 18.19
CA HIS A 146 22.72 -11.97 17.87
C HIS A 146 22.39 -10.48 17.81
N PHE A 147 22.84 -9.70 18.78
CA PHE A 147 22.66 -8.26 18.85
C PHE A 147 23.21 -7.53 17.62
N LEU A 148 24.44 -7.84 17.22
CA LEU A 148 25.10 -7.25 16.04
C LEU A 148 24.38 -7.61 14.73
N ASN A 149 23.68 -8.76 14.68
CA ASN A 149 23.02 -9.24 13.48
C ASN A 149 21.54 -8.85 13.37
N THR A 150 20.84 -8.72 14.49
CA THR A 150 19.38 -8.56 14.54
C THR A 150 18.89 -7.20 15.00
N THR A 151 19.77 -6.39 15.63
CA THR A 151 19.36 -5.06 16.09
C THR A 151 19.02 -4.16 14.91
N VAL A 152 18.01 -3.34 15.08
CA VAL A 152 17.57 -2.34 14.12
C VAL A 152 18.74 -1.46 13.70
N LYS A 153 18.97 -1.40 12.40
CA LYS A 153 20.17 -0.79 11.82
C LYS A 153 19.78 0.45 11.03
N HIS A 154 20.02 1.62 11.58
CA HIS A 154 20.07 2.85 10.79
C HIS A 154 21.36 2.85 9.96
N THR A 155 21.30 2.20 8.78
CA THR A 155 22.48 2.10 7.91
C THR A 155 22.46 3.22 6.89
N LYS A 156 23.39 4.18 7.01
CA LYS A 156 23.70 5.12 5.94
C LYS A 156 24.84 4.55 5.08
N ARG A 157 24.70 4.63 3.76
CA ARG A 157 25.68 4.14 2.79
C ARG A 157 26.20 5.29 1.94
N ASN A 158 27.51 5.33 1.72
CA ASN A 158 28.07 6.15 0.66
C ASN A 158 27.87 5.44 -0.68
N ILE A 159 27.41 6.18 -1.67
CA ILE A 159 27.35 5.68 -3.05
C ILE A 159 28.77 5.77 -3.62
N ASN A 160 29.41 4.63 -3.82
CA ASN A 160 30.66 4.54 -4.58
C ASN A 160 30.33 4.03 -5.98
N LEU A 161 30.35 4.91 -6.99
CA LEU A 161 30.02 4.56 -8.37
C LEU A 161 31.03 3.59 -9.00
N LEU A 162 32.19 3.37 -8.39
CA LEU A 162 33.21 2.41 -8.82
C LEU A 162 33.03 1.02 -8.20
N ASP A 163 31.97 0.83 -7.38
CA ASP A 163 31.64 -0.47 -6.79
C ASP A 163 30.99 -1.37 -7.84
N ASP A 164 31.64 -2.49 -8.15
CA ASP A 164 31.16 -3.48 -9.13
C ASP A 164 29.80 -4.08 -8.71
N SER A 165 29.46 -4.04 -7.42
CA SER A 165 28.13 -4.44 -6.94
C SER A 165 27.00 -3.57 -7.48
N LEU A 166 27.29 -2.40 -8.06
CA LEU A 166 26.33 -1.52 -8.73
C LEU A 166 26.16 -1.81 -10.22
N LEU A 167 26.96 -2.71 -10.80
CA LEU A 167 26.83 -3.08 -12.20
C LEU A 167 25.50 -3.79 -12.46
N VAL A 168 24.94 -3.55 -13.65
CA VAL A 168 23.68 -4.19 -14.08
C VAL A 168 23.79 -5.72 -14.15
N SER A 169 25.01 -6.25 -14.34
CA SER A 169 25.30 -7.69 -14.37
C SER A 169 24.95 -8.43 -13.06
N ARG A 170 24.77 -7.70 -11.93
CA ARG A 170 24.30 -8.29 -10.67
C ARG A 170 22.86 -8.84 -10.74
N PHE A 171 22.07 -8.37 -11.72
CA PHE A 171 20.69 -8.82 -11.89
C PHE A 171 20.67 -10.05 -12.80
N GLU A 172 21.04 -11.21 -12.24
CA GLU A 172 21.03 -12.49 -12.93
C GLU A 172 19.73 -13.25 -12.67
N GLY A 173 19.32 -14.08 -13.64
CA GLY A 173 18.15 -14.94 -13.52
C GLY A 173 16.83 -14.23 -13.81
N GLN A 174 15.73 -14.85 -13.39
CA GLN A 174 14.38 -14.31 -13.58
C GLN A 174 14.11 -13.20 -12.55
N ALA A 175 13.61 -12.06 -13.02
CA ALA A 175 13.20 -10.99 -12.13
C ALA A 175 12.10 -11.46 -11.15
N PRO A 176 12.15 -11.05 -9.87
CA PRO A 176 11.10 -11.40 -8.91
C PRO A 176 9.77 -10.77 -9.32
N GLU A 177 8.68 -11.50 -9.15
CA GLU A 177 7.34 -10.97 -9.40
C GLU A 177 6.99 -9.85 -8.41
N GLN A 178 6.23 -8.87 -8.89
CA GLN A 178 5.70 -7.82 -8.03
C GLN A 178 4.70 -8.42 -7.06
N LYS A 179 4.99 -8.35 -5.76
CA LYS A 179 4.06 -8.76 -4.72
C LYS A 179 3.04 -7.67 -4.42
N PHE A 180 1.83 -8.10 -4.07
CA PHE A 180 0.73 -7.22 -3.70
C PHE A 180 0.22 -7.55 -2.30
N LEU A 181 -0.09 -6.52 -1.52
CA LEU A 181 -0.86 -6.64 -0.29
C LEU A 181 -2.33 -6.96 -0.61
N VAL A 182 -2.88 -6.24 -1.59
CA VAL A 182 -4.20 -6.49 -2.18
C VAL A 182 -4.01 -6.63 -3.68
N ASP A 183 -4.32 -7.78 -4.23
CA ASP A 183 -4.00 -8.18 -5.59
C ASP A 183 -4.42 -7.14 -6.64
N GLY A 184 -3.46 -6.72 -7.46
CA GLY A 184 -3.65 -5.71 -8.50
C GLY A 184 -4.07 -4.32 -8.01
N THR A 185 -4.18 -4.12 -6.68
CA THR A 185 -4.64 -2.85 -6.08
C THR A 185 -3.55 -2.18 -5.27
N PHE A 186 -3.03 -2.83 -4.23
CA PHE A 186 -1.99 -2.27 -3.35
C PHE A 186 -0.70 -3.07 -3.44
N PRO A 187 0.34 -2.54 -4.10
CA PRO A 187 1.65 -3.19 -4.11
C PRO A 187 2.24 -3.28 -2.69
N LEU A 188 2.96 -4.37 -2.40
CA LEU A 188 3.67 -4.54 -1.14
C LEU A 188 4.96 -3.71 -1.09
N GLY A 189 5.34 -3.23 0.11
CA GLY A 189 6.61 -2.56 0.34
C GLY A 189 6.71 -1.12 -0.20
N VAL A 190 5.59 -0.45 -0.45
CA VAL A 190 5.57 0.89 -1.05
C VAL A 190 4.61 1.85 -0.36
N PRO A 191 4.85 3.18 -0.49
CA PRO A 191 3.90 4.19 -0.04
C PRO A 191 2.66 4.23 -0.93
N ILE A 192 1.50 4.31 -0.28
CA ILE A 192 0.18 4.33 -0.90
C ILE A 192 -0.64 5.50 -0.34
N ILE A 193 -1.25 6.28 -1.20
CA ILE A 193 -2.28 7.24 -0.79
C ILE A 193 -3.66 6.60 -1.02
N PHE A 194 -4.46 6.53 0.05
CA PHE A 194 -5.89 6.26 -0.05
C PHE A 194 -6.66 7.57 0.15
N SER A 195 -7.27 8.08 -0.91
CA SER A 195 -7.94 9.37 -0.89
C SER A 195 -9.44 9.26 -1.11
N ALA A 196 -10.20 10.02 -0.32
CA ALA A 196 -11.64 10.16 -0.45
C ALA A 196 -12.13 11.48 0.18
N ALA A 197 -13.35 11.87 -0.11
CA ALA A 197 -14.03 12.97 0.57
C ALA A 197 -14.18 12.69 2.08
N GLY A 198 -14.50 13.72 2.87
CA GLY A 198 -14.95 13.53 4.25
C GLY A 198 -16.17 12.61 4.29
N ASP A 199 -16.35 11.87 5.37
CA ASP A 199 -17.47 10.93 5.59
C ASP A 199 -17.64 9.80 4.55
N ALA A 200 -16.69 9.66 3.63
CA ALA A 200 -16.73 8.59 2.63
C ALA A 200 -16.50 7.18 3.21
N GLY A 201 -16.03 7.05 4.47
CA GLY A 201 -15.81 5.77 5.12
C GLY A 201 -14.39 5.24 5.01
N LYS A 202 -13.39 6.10 4.80
CA LYS A 202 -11.96 5.73 4.74
C LYS A 202 -11.53 4.86 5.92
N GLY A 203 -11.76 5.35 7.15
CA GLY A 203 -11.35 4.64 8.36
C GLY A 203 -11.96 3.24 8.51
N MET A 204 -13.22 3.04 8.08
CA MET A 204 -13.83 1.70 8.07
C MET A 204 -13.19 0.77 7.04
N MET A 205 -12.88 1.28 5.83
CA MET A 205 -12.22 0.47 4.79
C MET A 205 -10.78 0.11 5.17
N THR A 206 -10.02 1.03 5.77
CA THR A 206 -8.65 0.75 6.20
C THR A 206 -8.61 -0.16 7.42
N LEU A 207 -9.55 -0.03 8.35
CA LEU A 207 -9.69 -0.96 9.48
C LEU A 207 -10.07 -2.37 8.99
N ASP A 208 -11.01 -2.50 8.04
CA ASP A 208 -11.36 -3.77 7.40
C ASP A 208 -10.14 -4.41 6.73
N LEU A 209 -9.37 -3.62 5.96
CA LEU A 209 -8.11 -4.08 5.36
C LEU A 209 -7.14 -4.60 6.42
N ALA A 210 -6.91 -3.82 7.49
CA ALA A 210 -6.02 -4.18 8.58
C ALA A 210 -6.42 -5.50 9.25
N MET A 211 -7.71 -5.66 9.55
CA MET A 211 -8.25 -6.87 10.15
C MET A 211 -8.09 -8.10 9.22
N LYS A 212 -8.34 -7.93 7.94
CA LYS A 212 -8.22 -9.02 6.94
C LYS A 212 -6.77 -9.42 6.72
N VAL A 213 -5.83 -8.48 6.63
CA VAL A 213 -4.39 -8.79 6.53
C VAL A 213 -3.89 -9.54 7.75
N ALA A 214 -4.29 -9.11 8.97
CA ALA A 214 -3.90 -9.78 10.20
C ALA A 214 -4.60 -11.14 10.41
N SER A 215 -5.79 -11.33 9.85
CA SER A 215 -6.56 -12.56 10.04
C SER A 215 -5.85 -13.81 9.51
N GLY A 216 -5.08 -13.68 8.42
CA GLY A 216 -4.46 -14.80 7.73
C GLY A 216 -5.47 -15.75 7.09
N GLN A 217 -6.70 -15.30 6.83
CA GLN A 217 -7.76 -16.11 6.22
C GLN A 217 -7.60 -16.14 4.70
N PRO A 218 -7.42 -17.32 4.10
CA PRO A 218 -7.37 -17.46 2.65
C PRO A 218 -8.62 -16.87 1.99
N LEU A 219 -8.45 -16.23 0.82
CA LEU A 219 -9.53 -15.62 0.04
C LEU A 219 -10.25 -14.44 0.73
N ALA A 220 -9.66 -13.87 1.79
CA ALA A 220 -10.15 -12.59 2.31
C ALA A 220 -10.03 -11.52 1.24
N GLU A 221 -11.06 -10.68 1.10
CA GLU A 221 -11.12 -9.61 0.09
C GLU A 221 -11.27 -8.25 0.75
N SER A 222 -10.55 -7.26 0.25
CA SER A 222 -10.72 -5.85 0.61
C SER A 222 -10.45 -4.98 -0.62
N PHE A 223 -11.04 -3.80 -0.69
CA PHE A 223 -10.94 -2.92 -1.87
C PHE A 223 -11.33 -3.58 -3.20
N GLY A 224 -12.19 -4.59 -3.16
CA GLY A 224 -12.68 -5.32 -4.32
C GLY A 224 -11.68 -6.32 -4.90
N SER A 225 -10.68 -6.75 -4.13
CA SER A 225 -9.70 -7.74 -4.58
C SER A 225 -9.21 -8.60 -3.40
N THR A 226 -8.60 -9.74 -3.72
CA THR A 226 -8.09 -10.70 -2.74
C THR A 226 -6.88 -10.14 -2.00
N ILE A 227 -6.74 -10.46 -0.71
CA ILE A 227 -5.51 -10.21 0.05
C ILE A 227 -4.41 -11.15 -0.46
N GLY A 228 -3.34 -10.58 -1.00
CA GLY A 228 -2.22 -11.34 -1.57
C GLY A 228 -1.16 -11.75 -0.54
N GLU A 229 -0.95 -10.91 0.50
CA GLU A 229 0.04 -11.17 1.55
C GLU A 229 -0.58 -10.89 2.94
N PHE A 230 -0.34 -11.81 3.88
CA PHE A 230 -0.79 -11.73 5.27
C PHE A 230 0.40 -11.48 6.20
N GLY A 231 0.19 -10.83 7.32
CA GLY A 231 1.22 -10.55 8.30
C GLY A 231 0.77 -9.56 9.37
N ASN A 232 1.72 -9.11 10.17
CA ASN A 232 1.48 -8.14 11.22
C ASN A 232 1.09 -6.77 10.65
N VAL A 233 0.24 -6.07 11.39
CA VAL A 233 -0.32 -4.77 10.98
C VAL A 233 -0.24 -3.78 12.13
N VAL A 234 0.05 -2.53 11.82
CA VAL A 234 -0.12 -1.41 12.74
C VAL A 234 -0.96 -0.31 12.10
N ILE A 235 -1.96 0.19 12.83
CA ILE A 235 -2.78 1.34 12.43
C ILE A 235 -2.67 2.43 13.50
N PHE A 236 -2.35 3.64 13.04
CA PHE A 236 -2.35 4.86 13.85
C PHE A 236 -3.57 5.69 13.44
N THR A 237 -4.48 5.91 14.38
CA THR A 237 -5.62 6.80 14.20
C THR A 237 -5.47 8.04 15.08
N ALA A 238 -5.62 9.21 14.45
CA ALA A 238 -5.51 10.49 15.14
C ALA A 238 -6.87 11.08 15.54
N GLU A 239 -7.96 10.59 14.93
CA GLU A 239 -9.30 11.14 15.13
C GLU A 239 -10.16 10.27 16.08
N ASP A 240 -9.94 8.96 16.08
CA ASP A 240 -10.78 8.02 16.82
C ASP A 240 -10.12 7.59 18.13
N ASP A 241 -10.87 7.67 19.23
CA ASP A 241 -10.47 7.11 20.51
C ASP A 241 -10.66 5.57 20.58
N GLU A 242 -10.13 4.94 21.63
CA GLU A 242 -10.25 3.49 21.82
C GLU A 242 -11.70 3.01 21.84
N SER A 243 -12.62 3.80 22.38
CA SER A 243 -14.03 3.44 22.45
C SER A 243 -14.68 3.41 21.08
N GLU A 244 -14.35 4.39 20.20
CA GLU A 244 -14.85 4.40 18.83
C GLU A 244 -14.20 3.28 18.01
N MET A 245 -12.89 3.06 18.16
CA MET A 245 -12.22 1.95 17.50
C MET A 245 -12.82 0.59 17.92
N HIS A 246 -13.14 0.41 19.21
CA HIS A 246 -13.81 -0.81 19.67
C HIS A 246 -15.18 -0.99 19.01
N ARG A 247 -16.01 0.07 18.95
CA ARG A 247 -17.32 0.01 18.27
C ARG A 247 -17.21 -0.33 16.79
N ARG A 248 -16.19 0.20 16.08
CA ARG A 248 -15.94 -0.11 14.67
C ARG A 248 -15.48 -1.54 14.48
N ILE A 249 -14.56 -2.01 15.30
CA ILE A 249 -14.07 -3.40 15.26
C ILE A 249 -15.24 -4.36 15.49
N GLU A 250 -16.10 -4.12 16.48
CA GLU A 250 -17.24 -4.99 16.77
C GLU A 250 -18.25 -5.04 15.62
N ARG A 251 -18.49 -3.91 14.95
CA ARG A 251 -19.34 -3.89 13.75
C ARG A 251 -18.76 -4.66 12.57
N LEU A 252 -17.43 -4.68 12.41
CA LEU A 252 -16.76 -5.44 11.36
C LEU A 252 -16.57 -6.92 11.70
N ASP A 253 -16.48 -7.25 12.98
CA ASP A 253 -16.22 -8.59 13.49
C ASP A 253 -17.21 -9.00 14.61
N PRO A 254 -18.52 -9.11 14.30
CA PRO A 254 -19.53 -9.47 15.29
C PRO A 254 -19.34 -10.89 15.85
N ASN A 255 -18.58 -11.73 15.17
CA ASN A 255 -18.30 -13.10 15.57
C ASN A 255 -17.00 -13.25 16.38
N ASN A 256 -16.34 -12.14 16.70
CA ASN A 256 -15.10 -12.12 17.49
C ASN A 256 -13.95 -12.96 16.91
N LEU A 257 -13.85 -13.06 15.58
CA LEU A 257 -12.79 -13.80 14.89
C LEU A 257 -11.41 -13.22 15.17
N ARG A 258 -11.33 -11.93 15.56
CA ARG A 258 -10.09 -11.23 15.95
C ARG A 258 -9.29 -11.97 17.03
N PHE A 259 -9.94 -12.76 17.89
CA PHE A 259 -9.24 -13.54 18.90
C PHE A 259 -8.55 -14.80 18.36
N SER A 260 -8.76 -15.12 17.08
CA SER A 260 -8.12 -16.24 16.38
C SER A 260 -7.24 -15.79 15.20
N TYR A 261 -6.89 -14.52 15.11
CA TYR A 261 -6.01 -14.02 14.05
C TYR A 261 -4.64 -14.70 14.12
N ARG A 262 -4.07 -14.96 12.96
CA ARG A 262 -2.74 -15.57 12.85
C ARG A 262 -1.60 -14.60 13.07
N HIS A 263 -1.87 -13.31 12.87
CA HIS A 263 -0.92 -12.23 12.96
C HIS A 263 -1.43 -11.14 13.90
N GLU A 264 -0.53 -10.29 14.37
CA GLU A 264 -0.87 -9.21 15.28
C GLU A 264 -1.46 -8.02 14.53
N LEU A 265 -2.56 -7.48 15.04
CA LEU A 265 -3.09 -6.18 14.66
C LEU A 265 -2.94 -5.23 15.85
N ARG A 266 -2.08 -4.23 15.70
CA ARG A 266 -1.90 -3.17 16.71
C ARG A 266 -2.68 -1.93 16.28
N VAL A 267 -3.63 -1.53 17.12
CA VAL A 267 -4.43 -0.31 16.94
C VAL A 267 -3.96 0.73 17.94
N VAL A 268 -3.44 1.85 17.44
CA VAL A 268 -2.92 2.94 18.25
C VAL A 268 -3.83 4.15 18.11
N SER A 269 -4.72 4.34 19.10
CA SER A 269 -5.59 5.51 19.20
C SER A 269 -4.82 6.65 19.86
N LEU A 270 -4.32 7.59 19.04
CA LEU A 270 -3.45 8.68 19.51
C LEU A 270 -4.10 9.58 20.57
N PRO A 271 -5.42 9.86 20.53
CA PRO A 271 -6.08 10.59 21.62
C PRO A 271 -5.89 9.96 23.00
N ASN A 272 -5.68 8.64 23.08
CA ASN A 272 -5.51 7.91 24.34
C ASN A 272 -4.04 7.78 24.78
N VAL A 273 -3.08 7.97 23.90
CA VAL A 273 -1.64 7.70 24.18
C VAL A 273 -0.76 8.94 24.16
N GLY A 274 -1.32 10.13 24.37
CA GLY A 274 -0.56 11.36 24.51
C GLY A 274 -0.64 12.31 23.31
N GLY A 275 -1.44 12.00 22.31
CA GLY A 275 -1.70 12.86 21.16
C GLY A 275 -0.90 12.51 19.91
N VAL A 276 -1.00 13.39 18.94
CA VAL A 276 -0.40 13.19 17.61
C VAL A 276 1.06 13.60 17.61
N PHE A 277 1.89 12.85 16.92
CA PHE A 277 3.30 13.17 16.66
C PHE A 277 3.51 13.44 15.17
N PRO A 278 4.33 14.41 14.76
CA PRO A 278 4.63 14.63 13.36
C PRO A 278 5.65 13.61 12.84
N ILE A 279 5.30 12.95 11.73
CA ILE A 279 6.25 12.10 10.97
C ILE A 279 7.13 12.95 10.06
N LEU A 280 6.68 14.14 9.70
CA LEU A 280 7.44 15.14 8.96
C LEU A 280 7.09 16.53 9.49
N GLN A 281 8.11 17.31 9.79
CA GLN A 281 7.99 18.68 10.27
C GLN A 281 8.92 19.63 9.50
N ASP A 282 8.51 20.88 9.38
CA ASP A 282 9.34 21.95 8.85
C ASP A 282 10.31 22.45 9.93
N THR A 283 11.59 22.57 9.59
CA THR A 283 12.65 23.05 10.47
C THR A 283 13.48 24.13 9.76
N ARG A 284 14.34 24.81 10.51
CA ARG A 284 15.23 25.84 9.93
C ARG A 284 16.18 25.29 8.86
N ASP A 285 16.50 23.99 8.94
CA ASP A 285 17.46 23.32 8.05
C ASP A 285 16.75 22.47 6.97
N GLY A 286 15.43 22.63 6.82
CA GLY A 286 14.60 21.87 5.89
C GLY A 286 13.60 20.96 6.59
N TYR A 287 13.25 19.83 5.97
CA TYR A 287 12.28 18.87 6.51
C TYR A 287 12.98 17.77 7.29
N SER A 288 12.45 17.43 8.48
CA SER A 288 12.95 16.33 9.33
C SER A 288 11.80 15.56 9.96
N THR A 289 12.11 14.38 10.49
CA THR A 289 11.24 13.63 11.41
C THR A 289 11.24 14.28 12.80
N SER A 290 10.26 13.91 13.65
CA SER A 290 10.28 14.27 15.06
C SER A 290 10.97 13.20 15.90
N ASP A 291 11.49 13.58 17.08
CA ASP A 291 12.10 12.65 18.04
C ASP A 291 11.11 11.55 18.48
N GLU A 292 9.82 11.89 18.57
CA GLU A 292 8.76 10.95 18.92
C GLU A 292 8.56 9.91 17.81
N PHE A 293 8.54 10.36 16.55
CA PHE A 293 8.44 9.46 15.42
C PHE A 293 9.69 8.59 15.29
N ASP A 294 10.88 9.11 15.47
CA ASP A 294 12.12 8.33 15.38
C ASP A 294 12.12 7.16 16.36
N LYS A 295 11.71 7.40 17.63
CA LYS A 295 11.54 6.36 18.64
C LYS A 295 10.49 5.32 18.27
N LEU A 296 9.40 5.76 17.64
CA LEU A 296 8.34 4.86 17.17
C LEU A 296 8.82 4.06 15.97
N TYR A 297 9.55 4.69 15.07
CA TYR A 297 10.09 4.06 13.87
C TYR A 297 11.06 2.92 14.23
N GLU A 298 11.92 3.12 15.22
CA GLU A 298 12.75 2.05 15.78
C GLU A 298 11.92 0.85 16.25
N GLN A 299 10.74 1.09 16.83
CA GLN A 299 9.84 0.01 17.26
C GLN A 299 9.17 -0.69 16.07
N ILE A 300 8.78 0.07 15.06
CA ILE A 300 8.20 -0.46 13.81
C ILE A 300 9.21 -1.39 13.13
N LEU A 301 10.49 -0.99 13.06
CA LEU A 301 11.55 -1.79 12.48
C LEU A 301 11.84 -3.12 13.24
N GLN A 302 11.45 -3.21 14.51
CA GLN A 302 11.56 -4.44 15.31
C GLN A 302 10.36 -5.39 15.13
N MET A 303 9.30 -4.96 14.44
CA MET A 303 8.15 -5.82 14.17
C MET A 303 8.47 -6.81 13.05
N ASN A 304 8.46 -8.10 13.38
CA ASN A 304 8.65 -9.15 12.40
C ASN A 304 7.41 -9.27 11.49
N ASP A 305 7.63 -9.69 10.24
CA ASP A 305 6.56 -9.98 9.27
C ASP A 305 5.49 -8.88 9.14
N LEU A 306 5.94 -7.62 9.24
CA LEU A 306 5.06 -6.46 9.08
C LEU A 306 4.67 -6.31 7.60
N LYS A 307 3.37 -6.25 7.31
CA LYS A 307 2.84 -6.13 5.95
C LYS A 307 2.12 -4.81 5.69
N LEU A 308 1.62 -4.19 6.73
CA LEU A 308 0.80 -2.99 6.57
C LEU A 308 1.01 -2.01 7.72
N ILE A 309 1.24 -0.75 7.36
CA ILE A 309 1.25 0.40 8.27
C ILE A 309 0.19 1.38 7.75
N ILE A 310 -0.70 1.85 8.62
CA ILE A 310 -1.74 2.82 8.26
C ILE A 310 -1.62 4.06 9.13
N PHE A 311 -1.66 5.24 8.50
CA PHE A 311 -1.78 6.53 9.16
C PHE A 311 -3.09 7.21 8.73
N ASP A 312 -3.99 7.45 9.67
CA ASP A 312 -5.32 8.02 9.41
C ASP A 312 -5.65 9.19 10.35
N PRO A 313 -5.82 10.43 9.84
CA PRO A 313 -5.52 10.90 8.49
C PRO A 313 -4.10 11.48 8.35
N LEU A 314 -3.58 11.56 7.12
CA LEU A 314 -2.28 12.16 6.79
C LEU A 314 -2.09 13.55 7.40
N ALA A 315 -3.11 14.39 7.34
CA ALA A 315 -3.05 15.78 7.80
C ALA A 315 -2.66 15.93 9.28
N SER A 316 -2.96 14.92 10.09
CA SER A 316 -2.61 14.92 11.52
C SER A 316 -1.16 14.58 11.79
N PHE A 317 -0.50 13.89 10.87
CA PHE A 317 0.88 13.39 11.03
C PHE A 317 1.94 14.25 10.32
N VAL A 318 1.54 15.27 9.59
CA VAL A 318 2.46 16.09 8.79
C VAL A 318 2.33 17.54 9.17
N HIS A 319 3.38 18.08 9.79
CA HIS A 319 3.50 19.50 10.18
C HIS A 319 4.32 20.31 9.15
N ALA A 320 4.27 19.89 7.88
CA ALA A 320 4.81 20.60 6.72
C ALA A 320 3.69 20.82 5.70
N ASP A 321 3.74 21.87 4.92
CA ASP A 321 2.68 22.20 3.97
C ASP A 321 2.80 21.37 2.67
N VAL A 322 2.51 20.09 2.76
CA VAL A 322 2.49 19.18 1.61
C VAL A 322 1.40 19.51 0.57
N ASN A 323 0.48 20.45 0.91
CA ASN A 323 -0.56 20.88 0.00
C ASN A 323 -0.10 22.03 -0.91
N ALA A 324 0.86 22.85 -0.48
CA ALA A 324 1.34 23.99 -1.23
C ALA A 324 2.82 23.91 -1.59
N ASP A 325 3.64 23.18 -0.82
CA ASP A 325 5.07 23.04 -1.07
C ASP A 325 5.44 21.70 -1.70
N PRO A 326 5.89 21.66 -2.97
CA PRO A 326 6.37 20.47 -3.62
C PRO A 326 7.56 19.79 -2.91
N ALA A 327 8.44 20.56 -2.25
CA ALA A 327 9.60 20.02 -1.53
C ALA A 327 9.14 19.23 -0.29
N ALA A 328 8.13 19.72 0.45
CA ALA A 328 7.50 18.98 1.55
C ALA A 328 6.85 17.69 1.05
N GLY A 329 6.15 17.73 -0.08
CA GLY A 329 5.56 16.54 -0.71
C GLY A 329 6.61 15.51 -1.10
N ALA A 330 7.73 15.93 -1.68
CA ALA A 330 8.85 15.06 -2.05
C ALA A 330 9.55 14.46 -0.81
N ALA A 331 9.78 15.27 0.24
CA ALA A 331 10.37 14.80 1.50
C ALA A 331 9.51 13.72 2.17
N LEU A 332 8.19 13.97 2.26
CA LEU A 332 7.25 12.99 2.81
C LEU A 332 7.25 11.68 2.04
N THR A 333 7.12 11.73 0.72
CA THR A 333 7.08 10.52 -0.10
C THR A 333 8.39 9.75 -0.09
N GLY A 334 9.53 10.46 0.02
CA GLY A 334 10.85 9.85 0.24
C GLY A 334 10.93 9.11 1.57
N LEU A 335 10.47 9.71 2.67
CA LEU A 335 10.40 9.07 3.98
C LEU A 335 9.50 7.83 3.97
N LEU A 336 8.30 7.94 3.41
CA LEU A 336 7.36 6.81 3.32
C LEU A 336 7.93 5.67 2.46
N ALA A 337 8.66 5.99 1.39
CA ALA A 337 9.33 4.99 0.55
C ALA A 337 10.47 4.29 1.32
N GLN A 338 11.21 5.02 2.14
CA GLN A 338 12.21 4.45 3.04
C GLN A 338 11.57 3.47 4.02
N ILE A 339 10.49 3.89 4.72
CA ILE A 339 9.74 3.02 5.65
C ILE A 339 9.30 1.75 4.94
N GLY A 340 8.66 1.87 3.76
CA GLY A 340 8.22 0.71 2.99
C GLY A 340 9.36 -0.22 2.56
N THR A 341 10.51 0.33 2.19
CA THR A 341 11.69 -0.45 1.79
C THR A 341 12.33 -1.17 2.97
N GLU A 342 12.48 -0.50 4.11
CA GLU A 342 13.16 -1.07 5.29
C GLU A 342 12.29 -2.10 6.03
N THR A 343 10.98 -1.91 6.05
CA THR A 343 10.02 -2.83 6.70
C THR A 343 9.49 -3.92 5.77
N GLY A 344 9.53 -3.69 4.46
CA GLY A 344 8.82 -4.52 3.47
C GLY A 344 7.30 -4.34 3.49
N ALA A 345 6.76 -3.45 4.33
CA ALA A 345 5.33 -3.23 4.49
C ALA A 345 4.78 -2.17 3.52
N SER A 346 3.53 -2.32 3.11
CA SER A 346 2.78 -1.24 2.46
C SER A 346 2.47 -0.14 3.47
N VAL A 347 2.77 1.11 3.14
CA VAL A 347 2.53 2.27 4.01
C VAL A 347 1.35 3.06 3.45
N VAL A 348 0.18 2.92 4.06
CA VAL A 348 -1.06 3.55 3.61
C VAL A 348 -1.30 4.85 4.38
N MET A 349 -1.41 5.95 3.65
CA MET A 349 -1.78 7.25 4.18
C MET A 349 -3.19 7.60 3.75
N CYS A 350 -4.10 7.73 4.72
CA CYS A 350 -5.47 8.21 4.46
C CYS A 350 -5.45 9.71 4.21
N HIS A 351 -5.91 10.13 3.07
CA HIS A 351 -5.87 11.54 2.68
C HIS A 351 -7.23 12.05 2.20
N HIS A 352 -7.43 13.36 2.26
CA HIS A 352 -8.66 13.98 1.82
C HIS A 352 -8.61 14.36 0.34
N MET A 353 -9.78 14.34 -0.30
CA MET A 353 -10.01 14.98 -1.58
C MET A 353 -10.37 16.46 -1.41
N THR A 354 -10.07 17.24 -2.42
CA THR A 354 -10.57 18.61 -2.55
C THR A 354 -12.10 18.57 -2.64
N LYS A 355 -12.76 19.50 -1.93
CA LYS A 355 -14.21 19.64 -2.04
C LYS A 355 -14.56 20.06 -3.46
N VAL A 356 -15.44 19.33 -4.11
CA VAL A 356 -16.04 19.68 -5.39
C VAL A 356 -17.42 20.28 -5.17
N LYS A 357 -17.93 21.02 -6.17
CA LYS A 357 -19.31 21.51 -6.13
C LYS A 357 -20.26 20.33 -6.21
N ASP A 358 -21.44 20.46 -5.61
CA ASP A 358 -22.43 19.39 -5.50
C ASP A 358 -22.88 18.80 -6.86
N ASP A 359 -22.76 19.56 -7.94
CA ASP A 359 -23.11 19.17 -9.32
C ASP A 359 -21.95 18.56 -10.12
N THR A 360 -20.75 18.44 -9.52
CA THR A 360 -19.59 17.86 -10.19
C THR A 360 -19.69 16.34 -10.21
N ILE A 361 -19.86 15.75 -11.40
CA ILE A 361 -19.87 14.31 -11.60
C ILE A 361 -18.45 13.83 -11.93
N ILE A 362 -17.97 12.85 -11.17
CA ILE A 362 -16.67 12.19 -11.36
C ILE A 362 -16.95 10.83 -11.99
N ASN A 363 -16.53 10.65 -13.24
CA ASN A 363 -16.81 9.45 -14.02
C ASN A 363 -15.56 8.62 -14.35
N THR A 364 -14.36 9.18 -14.15
CA THR A 364 -13.11 8.50 -14.52
C THR A 364 -12.08 8.55 -13.40
N PRO A 365 -11.17 7.55 -13.32
CA PRO A 365 -10.06 7.56 -12.39
C PRO A 365 -9.15 8.79 -12.52
N GLU A 366 -8.99 9.33 -13.73
CA GLU A 366 -8.18 10.53 -14.01
C GLU A 366 -8.79 11.77 -13.36
N GLN A 367 -10.11 11.94 -13.45
CA GLN A 367 -10.83 13.01 -12.77
C GLN A 367 -10.70 12.89 -11.25
N ALA A 368 -10.85 11.67 -10.72
CA ALA A 368 -10.68 11.41 -9.29
C ALA A 368 -9.26 11.70 -8.80
N ARG A 369 -8.22 11.37 -9.61
CA ARG A 369 -6.83 11.69 -9.30
C ARG A 369 -6.58 13.19 -9.11
N LEU A 370 -7.17 14.02 -9.96
CA LEU A 370 -7.02 15.48 -9.88
C LEU A 370 -7.65 16.09 -8.61
N LEU A 371 -8.51 15.35 -7.94
CA LEU A 371 -9.14 15.77 -6.69
C LEU A 371 -8.37 15.36 -5.44
N ILE A 372 -7.34 14.53 -5.54
CA ILE A 372 -6.47 14.23 -4.41
C ILE A 372 -5.83 15.53 -3.95
N ARG A 373 -6.05 15.90 -2.69
CA ARG A 373 -5.52 17.13 -2.12
C ARG A 373 -4.00 17.08 -2.04
N GLY A 374 -3.32 18.18 -2.30
CA GLY A 374 -1.87 18.27 -2.20
C GLY A 374 -1.19 18.69 -3.49
N THR A 375 0.13 18.84 -3.41
CA THR A 375 0.97 19.14 -4.58
C THR A 375 1.06 17.92 -5.53
N SER A 376 1.38 18.19 -6.79
CA SER A 376 1.69 17.10 -7.74
C SER A 376 2.85 16.22 -7.22
N ALA A 377 3.84 16.82 -6.53
CA ALA A 377 4.96 16.09 -5.94
C ALA A 377 4.52 15.04 -4.91
N LEU A 378 3.48 15.30 -4.12
CA LEU A 378 2.91 14.33 -3.19
C LEU A 378 2.28 13.15 -3.94
N VAL A 379 1.38 13.45 -4.90
CA VAL A 379 0.66 12.38 -5.65
C VAL A 379 1.59 11.64 -6.59
N ASP A 380 2.56 12.33 -7.21
CA ASP A 380 3.50 11.72 -8.15
C ASP A 380 4.65 10.97 -7.43
N GLY A 381 4.98 11.37 -6.21
CA GLY A 381 6.01 10.74 -5.39
C GLY A 381 5.64 9.36 -4.85
N VAL A 382 4.36 9.12 -4.50
CA VAL A 382 3.93 7.79 -4.06
C VAL A 382 3.94 6.77 -5.21
N ARG A 383 4.04 5.48 -4.89
CA ARG A 383 4.06 4.42 -5.90
C ARG A 383 2.68 3.96 -6.32
N CYS A 384 1.67 4.15 -5.46
CA CYS A 384 0.29 3.81 -5.73
C CYS A 384 -0.65 4.85 -5.09
N ALA A 385 -1.76 5.15 -5.76
CA ALA A 385 -2.86 5.93 -5.18
C ALA A 385 -4.18 5.29 -5.55
N PHE A 386 -5.04 5.10 -4.55
CA PHE A 386 -6.43 4.68 -4.69
C PHE A 386 -7.34 5.85 -4.33
N ALA A 387 -8.31 6.12 -5.19
CA ALA A 387 -9.31 7.15 -4.95
C ALA A 387 -10.70 6.54 -4.83
N LEU A 388 -11.49 7.08 -3.91
CA LEU A 388 -12.87 6.71 -3.68
C LEU A 388 -13.72 7.98 -3.80
N TRP A 389 -14.73 7.96 -4.66
CA TRP A 389 -15.60 9.11 -4.91
C TRP A 389 -17.06 8.72 -4.92
N GLN A 390 -17.91 9.65 -4.50
CA GLN A 390 -19.34 9.45 -4.49
C GLN A 390 -19.89 9.50 -5.92
N VAL A 391 -20.84 8.63 -6.25
CA VAL A 391 -21.58 8.70 -7.51
C VAL A 391 -22.70 9.73 -7.41
N ASP A 392 -23.20 10.21 -8.56
CA ASP A 392 -24.37 11.06 -8.62
C ASP A 392 -25.63 10.34 -8.09
N GLU A 393 -26.63 11.14 -7.70
CA GLU A 393 -27.84 10.61 -7.07
C GLU A 393 -28.60 9.64 -7.98
N ALA A 394 -28.71 9.94 -9.29
CA ALA A 394 -29.46 9.10 -10.24
C ALA A 394 -28.79 7.72 -10.38
N THR A 395 -27.46 7.71 -10.51
CA THR A 395 -26.67 6.47 -10.52
C THR A 395 -26.79 5.70 -9.21
N GLY A 396 -26.70 6.40 -8.07
CA GLY A 396 -26.84 5.78 -6.75
C GLY A 396 -28.21 5.14 -6.54
N ARG A 397 -29.30 5.85 -6.88
CA ARG A 397 -30.67 5.31 -6.79
C ARG A 397 -30.85 4.06 -7.64
N ARG A 398 -30.38 4.09 -8.89
CA ARG A 398 -30.44 2.93 -9.78
C ARG A 398 -29.68 1.74 -9.21
N ARG A 399 -28.44 1.93 -8.75
CA ARG A 399 -27.63 0.85 -8.14
C ARG A 399 -28.29 0.24 -6.91
N CYS A 400 -28.84 1.07 -6.03
CA CYS A 400 -29.57 0.59 -4.86
C CYS A 400 -30.81 -0.21 -5.26
N GLN A 401 -31.55 0.25 -6.25
CA GLN A 401 -32.70 -0.48 -6.80
C GLN A 401 -32.28 -1.82 -7.39
N ASP A 402 -31.19 -1.87 -8.18
CA ASP A 402 -30.69 -3.09 -8.81
C ASP A 402 -30.35 -4.18 -7.78
N ILE A 403 -29.74 -3.81 -6.65
CA ILE A 403 -29.33 -4.74 -5.58
C ILE A 403 -30.38 -4.90 -4.46
N GLY A 404 -31.58 -4.30 -4.63
CA GLY A 404 -32.68 -4.45 -3.67
C GLY A 404 -32.47 -3.74 -2.33
N THR A 405 -31.71 -2.62 -2.29
CA THR A 405 -31.49 -1.84 -1.07
C THR A 405 -32.05 -0.42 -1.20
N GLU A 406 -32.34 0.21 -0.07
CA GLU A 406 -32.83 1.57 -0.05
C GLU A 406 -31.69 2.56 -0.31
N TYR A 407 -31.97 3.61 -1.12
CA TYR A 407 -31.00 4.67 -1.39
C TYR A 407 -30.97 5.68 -0.23
N GLU A 408 -29.77 5.97 0.21
CA GLU A 408 -29.44 7.06 1.12
C GLU A 408 -28.28 7.87 0.53
N ARG A 409 -28.18 9.13 0.89
CA ARG A 409 -27.00 9.95 0.57
C ARG A 409 -25.76 9.27 1.15
N ASN A 410 -24.63 9.28 0.43
CA ASN A 410 -23.39 8.62 0.81
C ASN A 410 -23.45 7.08 0.91
N ARG A 411 -24.39 6.43 0.21
CA ARG A 411 -24.46 4.97 0.16
C ARG A 411 -23.60 4.37 -0.95
N CYS A 412 -23.57 5.00 -2.14
CA CYS A 412 -22.89 4.46 -3.32
C CYS A 412 -21.65 5.26 -3.68
N PHE A 413 -20.55 4.54 -3.89
CA PHE A 413 -19.26 5.10 -4.28
C PHE A 413 -18.66 4.32 -5.42
N ASP A 414 -17.81 4.99 -6.20
CA ASP A 414 -16.89 4.37 -7.12
C ASP A 414 -15.47 4.50 -6.58
N GLY A 415 -14.63 3.51 -6.86
CA GLY A 415 -13.24 3.54 -6.45
C GLY A 415 -12.33 2.87 -7.47
N ALA A 416 -11.11 3.36 -7.60
CA ALA A 416 -10.12 2.79 -8.51
C ALA A 416 -8.70 3.14 -8.09
N VAL A 417 -7.74 2.35 -8.59
CA VAL A 417 -6.33 2.75 -8.62
C VAL A 417 -6.17 3.87 -9.65
N VAL A 418 -5.95 5.09 -9.18
CA VAL A 418 -5.80 6.29 -10.02
C VAL A 418 -4.37 6.59 -10.41
N LYS A 419 -3.41 5.99 -9.68
CA LYS A 419 -1.98 6.02 -9.98
C LYS A 419 -1.33 4.70 -9.61
N SER A 420 -0.46 4.20 -10.49
CA SER A 420 0.45 3.08 -10.19
C SER A 420 1.70 3.19 -11.06
N ASN A 421 2.87 2.91 -10.47
CA ASN A 421 4.13 2.82 -11.20
C ASN A 421 4.42 1.39 -11.72
N GLY A 422 3.62 0.41 -11.31
CA GLY A 422 3.69 -0.99 -11.70
C GLY A 422 2.38 -1.50 -12.30
N PRO A 423 2.27 -2.80 -12.54
CA PRO A 423 1.02 -3.42 -12.96
C PRO A 423 -0.05 -3.20 -11.90
N ALA A 424 -1.24 -2.72 -12.33
CA ALA A 424 -2.36 -2.53 -11.44
C ALA A 424 -3.67 -2.67 -12.20
N ASN A 425 -4.69 -3.15 -11.51
CA ASN A 425 -6.06 -3.15 -12.03
C ASN A 425 -6.67 -1.77 -11.81
N ARG A 426 -6.85 -1.02 -12.89
CA ARG A 426 -7.43 0.33 -12.88
C ARG A 426 -8.93 0.37 -13.15
N ASN A 427 -9.59 -0.79 -13.21
CA ASN A 427 -11.02 -0.85 -13.40
C ASN A 427 -11.76 -0.20 -12.23
N ILE A 428 -12.80 0.56 -12.54
CA ILE A 428 -13.66 1.14 -11.53
C ILE A 428 -14.40 0.01 -10.80
N ARG A 429 -14.36 0.05 -9.48
CA ARG A 429 -15.12 -0.78 -8.57
C ARG A 429 -16.31 0.00 -8.04
N HIS A 430 -17.42 -0.70 -7.83
CA HIS A 430 -18.67 -0.13 -7.34
C HIS A 430 -18.90 -0.56 -5.91
N PHE A 431 -18.78 0.38 -5.01
CA PHE A 431 -18.94 0.13 -3.57
C PHE A 431 -20.31 0.59 -3.09
N VAL A 432 -20.92 -0.21 -2.24
CA VAL A 432 -22.18 0.14 -1.57
C VAL A 432 -22.01 -0.01 -0.08
N ARG A 433 -22.43 1.01 0.67
CA ARG A 433 -22.32 1.03 2.13
C ARG A 433 -23.29 0.05 2.75
N ASN A 434 -22.76 -0.88 3.53
CA ASN A 434 -23.55 -1.77 4.38
C ASN A 434 -24.21 -0.98 5.51
N SER A 435 -25.50 -1.13 5.69
CA SER A 435 -26.29 -0.36 6.67
C SER A 435 -25.94 -0.70 8.13
N TYR A 436 -25.50 -1.91 8.40
CA TYR A 436 -25.14 -2.38 9.72
C TYR A 436 -23.71 -1.99 10.11
N SER A 437 -22.73 -2.43 9.29
CA SER A 437 -21.32 -2.22 9.60
C SER A 437 -20.82 -0.81 9.25
N GLY A 438 -21.45 -0.14 8.27
CA GLY A 438 -20.95 1.10 7.67
C GLY A 438 -19.80 0.89 6.68
N LEU A 439 -19.35 -0.36 6.47
CA LEU A 439 -18.31 -0.70 5.51
C LEU A 439 -18.81 -0.51 4.08
N LEU A 440 -17.96 -0.02 3.21
CA LEU A 440 -18.17 -0.01 1.77
C LEU A 440 -17.77 -1.36 1.19
N GLU A 441 -18.77 -2.15 0.80
CA GLU A 441 -18.61 -3.47 0.19
C GLU A 441 -18.55 -3.35 -1.33
N ASP A 442 -17.65 -4.08 -1.97
CA ASP A 442 -17.60 -4.17 -3.43
C ASP A 442 -18.80 -4.96 -3.97
N LYS A 443 -19.62 -4.31 -4.78
CA LYS A 443 -20.80 -4.87 -5.45
C LYS A 443 -20.63 -4.91 -6.98
N THR A 444 -19.40 -4.74 -7.46
CA THR A 444 -19.10 -4.62 -8.89
C THR A 444 -19.62 -5.80 -9.72
N GLU A 445 -19.32 -7.01 -9.28
CA GLU A 445 -19.71 -8.20 -10.04
C GLU A 445 -21.20 -8.52 -9.89
N GLU A 446 -21.80 -8.17 -8.76
CA GLU A 446 -23.24 -8.30 -8.53
C GLU A 446 -24.02 -7.36 -9.47
N ILE A 447 -23.64 -6.07 -9.50
CA ILE A 447 -24.25 -5.07 -10.39
C ILE A 447 -24.06 -5.45 -11.87
N LYS A 448 -22.87 -5.89 -12.27
CA LYS A 448 -22.62 -6.35 -13.65
C LYS A 448 -23.52 -7.54 -14.05
N ARG A 449 -23.68 -8.52 -13.15
CA ARG A 449 -24.56 -9.68 -13.39
C ARG A 449 -26.00 -9.26 -13.57
N LEU A 450 -26.51 -8.38 -12.71
CA LEU A 450 -27.87 -7.86 -12.80
C LEU A 450 -28.09 -7.08 -14.11
N HIS A 451 -27.18 -6.17 -14.45
CA HIS A 451 -27.27 -5.42 -15.71
C HIS A 451 -27.17 -6.33 -16.95
N SER A 452 -26.31 -7.35 -16.93
CA SER A 452 -26.22 -8.29 -18.05
C SER A 452 -27.46 -9.18 -18.17
N GLY A 453 -28.04 -9.60 -17.05
CA GLY A 453 -29.29 -10.34 -16.98
C GLY A 453 -30.48 -9.50 -17.49
N THR A 454 -30.65 -8.29 -16.97
CA THR A 454 -31.72 -7.36 -17.41
C THR A 454 -31.57 -7.00 -18.87
N ASN A 455 -30.40 -6.70 -19.37
CA ASN A 455 -30.16 -6.42 -20.78
C ASN A 455 -30.46 -7.64 -21.68
N ARG A 456 -30.22 -8.86 -21.19
CA ARG A 456 -30.55 -10.09 -21.90
C ARG A 456 -32.05 -10.32 -21.96
N GLU A 457 -32.79 -10.09 -20.87
CA GLU A 457 -34.28 -10.18 -20.88
C GLU A 457 -34.91 -9.13 -21.81
N ILE A 458 -34.45 -7.88 -21.76
CA ILE A 458 -34.88 -6.82 -22.67
C ILE A 458 -34.69 -7.25 -24.15
N LYS A 459 -33.53 -7.83 -24.48
CA LYS A 459 -33.26 -8.33 -25.83
C LYS A 459 -34.14 -9.53 -26.21
N LYS A 460 -34.44 -10.43 -25.26
CA LYS A 460 -35.34 -11.55 -25.45
C LYS A 460 -36.77 -11.06 -25.77
N ASP A 461 -37.28 -10.13 -24.96
CA ASP A 461 -38.62 -9.57 -25.15
C ASP A 461 -38.74 -8.79 -26.45
N ALA A 462 -37.73 -7.98 -26.78
CA ALA A 462 -37.68 -7.25 -28.04
C ALA A 462 -37.64 -8.20 -29.26
N LEU A 463 -36.84 -9.27 -29.19
CA LEU A 463 -36.73 -10.25 -30.25
C LEU A 463 -38.04 -11.05 -30.43
N PHE A 464 -38.68 -11.45 -29.31
CA PHE A 464 -39.96 -12.10 -29.31
C PHE A 464 -41.03 -11.21 -29.97
N ALA A 465 -41.17 -9.95 -29.55
CA ALA A 465 -42.13 -9.00 -30.08
C ALA A 465 -41.91 -8.75 -31.59
N TRP A 466 -40.64 -8.64 -32.02
CA TRP A 466 -40.30 -8.43 -33.42
C TRP A 466 -40.60 -9.67 -34.27
N ILE A 467 -40.30 -10.89 -33.79
CA ILE A 467 -40.71 -12.15 -34.48
C ILE A 467 -42.23 -12.20 -34.64
N ALA A 468 -42.97 -11.88 -33.57
CA ALA A 468 -44.44 -11.85 -33.62
C ALA A 468 -45.00 -10.82 -34.62
N THR A 469 -44.34 -9.66 -34.75
CA THR A 469 -44.71 -8.64 -35.73
C THR A 469 -44.43 -9.10 -37.15
N CYS A 470 -43.21 -9.63 -37.40
CA CYS A 470 -42.85 -10.17 -38.70
C CYS A 470 -43.79 -11.31 -39.12
N GLU A 471 -44.19 -12.17 -38.19
CA GLU A 471 -45.16 -13.26 -38.45
C GLU A 471 -46.54 -12.71 -38.87
N ARG A 472 -47.08 -11.73 -38.14
CA ARG A 472 -48.36 -11.09 -38.45
C ARG A 472 -48.39 -10.36 -39.80
N GLU A 473 -47.23 -9.81 -40.22
CA GLU A 473 -47.06 -9.11 -41.49
C GLU A 473 -46.72 -10.05 -42.66
N GLY A 474 -46.78 -11.35 -42.48
CA GLY A 474 -46.39 -12.32 -43.48
C GLY A 474 -44.91 -12.41 -43.82
N ARG A 475 -44.07 -11.76 -43.05
CA ARG A 475 -42.58 -11.71 -43.18
C ARG A 475 -41.91 -12.75 -42.31
N ALA A 476 -42.32 -14.02 -42.40
CA ALA A 476 -41.79 -15.07 -41.54
C ALA A 476 -40.26 -15.19 -41.60
N LEU A 477 -39.66 -15.44 -40.44
CA LEU A 477 -38.20 -15.45 -40.23
C LEU A 477 -37.67 -16.87 -40.12
N THR A 478 -36.45 -17.09 -40.61
CA THR A 478 -35.69 -18.34 -40.41
C THR A 478 -34.48 -18.11 -39.50
N GLN A 479 -34.04 -19.16 -38.83
CA GLN A 479 -32.90 -19.03 -37.90
C GLN A 479 -31.56 -18.82 -38.63
N GLN A 480 -31.28 -19.54 -39.70
CA GLN A 480 -29.89 -19.69 -40.16
C GLN A 480 -29.62 -19.46 -41.64
N SER A 481 -30.56 -19.25 -42.54
CA SER A 481 -30.21 -19.15 -43.96
C SER A 481 -31.21 -18.40 -44.84
N GLY A 482 -30.66 -17.68 -45.83
CA GLY A 482 -31.38 -16.96 -46.86
C GLY A 482 -31.81 -15.55 -46.50
N ALA A 483 -32.52 -14.88 -47.40
CA ALA A 483 -32.95 -13.49 -47.23
C ALA A 483 -33.86 -13.27 -46.00
N ASP A 484 -34.52 -14.31 -45.52
CA ASP A 484 -35.40 -14.29 -44.37
C ASP A 484 -34.67 -14.71 -43.07
N ALA A 485 -33.36 -14.88 -43.11
CA ALA A 485 -32.60 -15.17 -41.93
C ALA A 485 -32.70 -14.00 -40.94
N ILE A 486 -32.98 -14.31 -39.66
CA ILE A 486 -33.23 -13.32 -38.61
C ILE A 486 -32.09 -12.30 -38.48
N GLY A 487 -30.83 -12.72 -38.62
CA GLY A 487 -29.67 -11.82 -38.57
C GLY A 487 -29.57 -10.88 -39.78
N GLN A 488 -29.95 -11.33 -40.98
CA GLN A 488 -29.96 -10.49 -42.19
C GLN A 488 -31.12 -9.50 -42.14
N ARG A 489 -32.29 -9.95 -41.71
CA ARG A 489 -33.45 -9.07 -41.54
C ARG A 489 -33.21 -8.00 -40.48
N LEU A 490 -32.64 -8.33 -39.33
CA LEU A 490 -32.27 -7.34 -38.29
C LEU A 490 -31.32 -6.27 -38.83
N ALA A 491 -30.41 -6.62 -39.75
CA ALA A 491 -29.47 -5.68 -40.33
C ALA A 491 -30.06 -4.77 -41.41
N SER A 492 -31.15 -5.20 -42.09
CA SER A 492 -31.74 -4.49 -43.21
C SER A 492 -33.10 -3.86 -42.91
N ASP A 493 -33.76 -4.22 -41.82
CA ASP A 493 -35.10 -3.74 -41.46
C ASP A 493 -34.98 -2.46 -40.59
N HIS A 494 -35.52 -1.35 -41.16
CA HIS A 494 -35.52 -0.06 -40.45
C HIS A 494 -36.44 -0.06 -39.21
N ASP A 495 -37.42 -0.96 -39.16
CA ASP A 495 -38.36 -1.11 -38.04
C ASP A 495 -37.83 -2.09 -36.97
N ALA A 496 -36.68 -2.69 -37.19
CA ALA A 496 -36.06 -3.57 -36.19
C ALA A 496 -35.71 -2.81 -34.89
N PRO A 497 -36.03 -3.38 -33.71
CA PRO A 497 -35.77 -2.72 -32.43
C PRO A 497 -34.31 -2.34 -32.28
N GLN A 498 -34.05 -1.09 -31.91
CA GLN A 498 -32.66 -0.55 -31.75
C GLN A 498 -31.80 -1.39 -30.81
N VAL A 499 -32.41 -1.98 -29.77
CA VAL A 499 -31.70 -2.85 -28.78
C VAL A 499 -31.18 -4.15 -29.41
N LEU A 500 -31.68 -4.56 -30.58
CA LEU A 500 -31.24 -5.74 -31.32
C LEU A 500 -30.23 -5.42 -32.42
N GLN A 501 -30.03 -4.15 -32.76
CA GLN A 501 -29.07 -3.74 -33.78
C GLN A 501 -27.64 -4.06 -33.28
N ASN A 502 -26.77 -4.44 -34.20
CA ASN A 502 -25.38 -4.82 -33.91
C ASN A 502 -25.18 -6.12 -33.10
N LEU A 503 -26.22 -6.95 -32.92
CA LEU A 503 -26.02 -8.28 -32.34
C LEU A 503 -25.30 -9.19 -33.34
N THR A 504 -24.34 -9.95 -32.81
CA THR A 504 -23.69 -11.00 -33.61
C THR A 504 -24.67 -12.17 -33.83
N GLN A 505 -24.51 -12.89 -34.95
CA GLN A 505 -25.34 -14.09 -35.25
C GLN A 505 -25.32 -15.09 -34.08
N ARG A 506 -24.17 -15.27 -33.42
CA ARG A 506 -24.05 -16.15 -32.24
C ARG A 506 -24.92 -15.69 -31.07
N SER A 507 -25.03 -14.38 -30.87
CA SER A 507 -25.86 -13.78 -29.80
C SER A 507 -27.35 -13.99 -30.13
N ILE A 508 -27.76 -13.76 -31.39
CA ILE A 508 -29.10 -13.97 -31.86
C ILE A 508 -29.51 -15.44 -31.71
N ASP A 509 -28.67 -16.37 -32.17
CA ASP A 509 -28.89 -17.81 -32.01
C ASP A 509 -29.01 -18.25 -30.56
N GLY A 510 -28.27 -17.59 -29.68
CA GLY A 510 -28.37 -17.80 -28.22
C GLY A 510 -29.75 -17.43 -27.69
N ILE A 511 -30.24 -16.23 -28.03
CA ILE A 511 -31.55 -15.72 -27.62
C ILE A 511 -32.68 -16.58 -28.22
N VAL A 512 -32.60 -16.91 -29.49
CA VAL A 512 -33.60 -17.78 -30.16
C VAL A 512 -33.71 -19.14 -29.47
N ARG A 513 -32.58 -19.77 -29.11
CA ARG A 513 -32.58 -21.05 -28.38
C ARG A 513 -33.25 -20.93 -27.00
N GLU A 514 -33.05 -19.82 -26.30
CA GLU A 514 -33.72 -19.59 -25.01
C GLU A 514 -35.24 -19.40 -25.19
N LEU A 515 -35.65 -18.56 -26.12
CA LEU A 515 -37.07 -18.36 -26.42
C LEU A 515 -37.79 -19.69 -26.81
N ILE A 516 -37.11 -20.57 -27.57
CA ILE A 516 -37.64 -21.92 -27.89
C ILE A 516 -37.73 -22.78 -26.62
N ARG A 517 -36.69 -22.79 -25.79
CA ARG A 517 -36.65 -23.57 -24.54
C ARG A 517 -37.73 -23.11 -23.55
N GLU A 518 -38.02 -21.81 -23.52
CA GLU A 518 -39.09 -21.20 -22.73
C GLU A 518 -40.48 -21.36 -23.36
N SER A 519 -40.57 -22.03 -24.48
CA SER A 519 -41.81 -22.23 -25.23
C SER A 519 -42.51 -20.91 -25.67
N ARG A 520 -41.74 -19.82 -25.79
CA ARG A 520 -42.25 -18.52 -26.25
C ARG A 520 -42.30 -18.42 -27.76
N ILE A 521 -41.42 -19.13 -28.46
CA ILE A 521 -41.46 -19.29 -29.93
C ILE A 521 -41.26 -20.76 -30.28
N GLY A 522 -41.77 -21.15 -31.44
CA GLY A 522 -41.61 -22.48 -32.01
C GLY A 522 -40.96 -22.45 -33.39
N LYS A 523 -40.73 -23.65 -33.95
CA LYS A 523 -40.33 -23.84 -35.34
C LYS A 523 -41.42 -24.60 -36.07
N TYR A 524 -41.95 -24.04 -37.15
CA TYR A 524 -42.95 -24.66 -37.96
C TYR A 524 -42.53 -24.80 -39.43
N SER A 525 -43.24 -25.61 -40.19
CA SER A 525 -43.00 -25.82 -41.62
C SER A 525 -44.31 -25.81 -42.34
N PHE A 526 -44.37 -25.15 -43.49
CA PHE A 526 -45.57 -25.09 -44.35
C PHE A 526 -45.77 -26.33 -45.25
N THR A 527 -44.80 -27.26 -45.28
CA THR A 527 -44.91 -28.47 -46.14
C THR A 527 -44.82 -29.72 -45.27
N ALA A 528 -45.68 -30.71 -45.58
CA ALA A 528 -45.74 -32.01 -44.90
C ALA A 528 -44.44 -32.83 -45.04
N SER A 529 -43.58 -32.53 -46.02
CA SER A 529 -42.33 -33.21 -46.32
C SER A 529 -41.12 -32.65 -45.54
N GLY A 530 -41.30 -31.73 -44.59
CA GLY A 530 -40.23 -31.24 -43.72
C GLY A 530 -39.27 -30.24 -44.33
N GLY A 531 -39.75 -29.30 -45.11
CA GLY A 531 -38.99 -28.22 -45.77
C GLY A 531 -38.41 -27.20 -44.81
N ARG A 532 -38.16 -25.99 -45.29
CA ARG A 532 -37.58 -24.85 -44.53
C ARG A 532 -38.37 -24.61 -43.25
N LYS A 533 -37.64 -24.44 -42.10
CA LYS A 533 -38.27 -24.19 -40.81
C LYS A 533 -38.29 -22.71 -40.48
N TRP A 534 -39.43 -22.23 -40.10
CA TRP A 534 -39.74 -20.86 -39.77
C TRP A 534 -39.84 -20.67 -38.25
N LEU A 535 -39.59 -19.48 -37.76
CA LEU A 535 -39.79 -19.10 -36.37
C LEU A 535 -41.15 -18.43 -36.21
N GLY A 536 -41.92 -18.80 -35.19
CA GLY A 536 -43.17 -18.18 -34.87
C GLY A 536 -43.49 -18.22 -33.38
N THR A 537 -44.47 -17.42 -32.97
CA THR A 537 -44.94 -17.39 -31.57
C THR A 537 -45.84 -18.60 -31.31
N THR A 538 -45.84 -19.13 -30.07
CA THR A 538 -46.62 -20.32 -29.70
C THR A 538 -48.14 -20.12 -29.84
N ASP A 539 -48.61 -18.88 -29.69
CA ASP A 539 -50.02 -18.51 -29.70
C ASP A 539 -50.50 -17.99 -31.06
N GLY A 540 -49.62 -17.87 -32.05
CA GLY A 540 -49.91 -17.21 -33.32
C GLY A 540 -49.36 -17.95 -34.54
N VAL A 541 -49.15 -19.27 -34.47
CA VAL A 541 -48.67 -20.06 -35.61
C VAL A 541 -49.74 -20.03 -36.69
N MET A 542 -49.50 -19.25 -37.75
CA MET A 542 -50.39 -19.23 -38.95
C MET A 542 -50.36 -20.57 -39.62
N SER A 543 -51.55 -21.03 -40.07
CA SER A 543 -51.64 -22.09 -41.06
C SER A 543 -51.02 -21.62 -42.38
N GLN A 544 -50.58 -22.54 -43.23
CA GLN A 544 -50.03 -22.20 -44.54
C GLN A 544 -51.00 -21.34 -45.36
N GLY A 545 -52.30 -21.60 -45.25
CA GLY A 545 -53.35 -20.84 -45.97
C GLY A 545 -53.50 -19.39 -45.46
N GLU A 546 -53.35 -19.16 -44.14
CA GLU A 546 -53.38 -17.82 -43.57
C GLU A 546 -52.12 -17.02 -43.94
N TYR A 547 -51.01 -17.66 -44.02
CA TYR A 547 -49.75 -17.03 -44.45
C TYR A 547 -49.80 -16.63 -45.94
N GLU A 548 -50.28 -17.52 -46.81
CA GLU A 548 -50.44 -17.24 -48.23
C GLU A 548 -51.47 -16.14 -48.48
N ALA A 549 -52.57 -16.08 -47.72
CA ALA A 549 -53.55 -15.02 -47.79
C ALA A 549 -53.01 -13.64 -47.40
N THR A 550 -52.14 -13.58 -46.38
CA THR A 550 -51.49 -12.32 -45.88
C THR A 550 -50.47 -11.81 -46.91
N THR A 551 -49.68 -12.69 -47.51
CA THR A 551 -48.68 -12.33 -48.55
C THR A 551 -49.32 -11.98 -49.92
N ALA A 552 -50.56 -12.43 -50.23
CA ALA A 552 -51.25 -12.09 -51.44
C ALA A 552 -51.89 -10.68 -51.43
N THR A 553 -52.13 -10.11 -50.22
CA THR A 553 -52.70 -8.77 -50.09
C THR A 553 -51.71 -7.64 -50.25
N ASP A 554 -50.36 -7.92 -50.08
CA ASP A 554 -49.31 -6.92 -50.28
C ASP A 554 -48.83 -6.78 -51.74
N ASN A 555 -49.43 -7.49 -52.72
CA ASN A 555 -49.12 -7.42 -54.15
C ASN A 555 -50.21 -6.79 -54.98
N VAL A 556 -51.12 -6.00 -54.41
CA VAL A 556 -52.14 -5.24 -55.14
C VAL A 556 -51.95 -3.73 -54.95
#